data_0be0d32b053ad82952eb81acf1757517
#
_entry.id   0be0d32b053ad82952eb81acf1757517
#
_cell.length_a   1.000
_cell.length_b   1.000
_cell.length_c   1.000
_cell.angle_alpha   90.00
_cell.angle_beta   90.00
_cell.angle_gamma   90.00
#
_symmetry.space_group_name_H-M   'P 1'
#
loop_
_entity.id
_entity.type
_entity.pdbx_description
1 polymer ?
#
loop_
_entity_poly.entity_id
_entity_poly.type
_entity_poly.pdbx_seq_one_letter_code
_entity_poly.pdbx_strand_id
1 'polypeptide(L)'
;SGSVEFSTGYSFITTVLSTTGILGIIMWLLLLVLLVGQYVKLFKNGFQDSSERFTGMLIITGSLLLSFIAFIDYPGISLLVLWMIFLGGLSSINYSDEESRRIHFVHDPRTSFFGILSILVLIFVGGAFIYVTVRQTASVFAYSSGLRSFSVNNRSAGMDQLSRANQLWATDFYNRTLANQVLLQVQNITPDQNTSKDVLSREIQRVLSVAMSYADVSTKLDPKNYQNWLASGNVYKFFTELKVDGAADRAREAYNKAKALSPNDRTLDLLFANLSVSEGNTDAAKA
;
A
#
# COMPACT_ATOMS: atom_id res chain seq x y z
N SER A 1 -20.99 -7.06 -5.87
CA SER A 1 -19.70 -7.21 -6.55
C SER A 1 -18.72 -6.32 -5.81
N GLY A 2 -17.86 -6.94 -4.99
CA GLY A 2 -16.84 -6.20 -4.26
C GLY A 2 -15.96 -5.46 -5.24
N SER A 3 -15.70 -4.18 -4.99
CA SER A 3 -14.68 -3.42 -5.69
C SER A 3 -13.34 -4.10 -5.45
N VAL A 4 -12.80 -4.71 -6.47
CA VAL A 4 -11.44 -5.25 -6.42
C VAL A 4 -10.51 -4.04 -6.47
N GLU A 5 -9.87 -3.72 -5.35
CA GLU A 5 -8.81 -2.73 -5.33
C GLU A 5 -7.59 -3.33 -6.05
N PHE A 6 -7.35 -2.88 -7.26
CA PHE A 6 -6.12 -3.22 -7.98
C PHE A 6 -4.98 -2.35 -7.44
N SER A 7 -4.13 -2.93 -6.59
CA SER A 7 -2.92 -2.26 -6.09
C SER A 7 -1.76 -2.25 -7.08
N THR A 8 -1.84 -3.11 -8.11
CA THR A 8 -0.82 -3.23 -9.16
C THR A 8 -1.48 -3.25 -10.53
N GLY A 9 -0.85 -2.63 -11.51
CA GLY A 9 -1.25 -2.74 -12.91
C GLY A 9 -0.97 -4.15 -13.47
N TYR A 10 -1.49 -4.43 -14.67
CA TYR A 10 -1.30 -5.71 -15.35
C TYR A 10 0.18 -5.97 -15.73
N SER A 11 0.97 -4.93 -15.91
CA SER A 11 2.41 -5.01 -16.19
C SER A 11 3.20 -4.00 -15.35
N PHE A 12 4.53 -4.14 -15.33
CA PHE A 12 5.39 -3.16 -14.68
C PHE A 12 5.18 -1.73 -15.20
N ILE A 13 5.00 -1.57 -16.52
CA ILE A 13 4.79 -0.27 -17.15
C ILE A 13 3.48 0.37 -16.70
N THR A 14 2.38 -0.39 -16.69
CA THR A 14 1.09 0.12 -16.23
C THR A 14 1.11 0.45 -14.74
N THR A 15 1.86 -0.31 -13.95
CA THR A 15 2.06 -0.03 -12.52
C THR A 15 2.89 1.24 -12.32
N VAL A 16 4.00 1.41 -13.05
CA VAL A 16 4.80 2.64 -13.01
C VAL A 16 3.97 3.84 -13.43
N LEU A 17 3.18 3.74 -14.50
CA LEU A 17 2.29 4.81 -14.95
C LEU A 17 1.29 5.22 -13.87
N SER A 18 0.66 4.24 -13.23
CA SER A 18 -0.37 4.49 -12.21
C SER A 18 0.20 5.02 -10.89
N THR A 19 1.44 4.63 -10.52
CA THR A 19 2.04 4.99 -9.22
C THR A 19 2.94 6.22 -9.28
N THR A 20 3.71 6.40 -10.35
CA THR A 20 4.69 7.49 -10.49
C THR A 20 4.34 8.48 -11.62
N GLY A 21 3.27 8.20 -12.35
CA GLY A 21 2.80 9.06 -13.44
C GLY A 21 3.77 9.12 -14.62
N ILE A 22 3.65 10.18 -15.41
CA ILE A 22 4.42 10.37 -16.64
C ILE A 22 5.93 10.49 -16.37
N LEU A 23 6.31 11.01 -15.21
CA LEU A 23 7.71 11.20 -14.83
C LEU A 23 8.41 9.84 -14.64
N GLY A 24 7.73 8.85 -14.06
CA GLY A 24 8.22 7.47 -13.95
C GLY A 24 8.42 6.82 -15.31
N ILE A 25 7.51 7.04 -16.26
CA ILE A 25 7.66 6.53 -17.62
C ILE A 25 8.87 7.15 -18.32
N ILE A 26 9.07 8.47 -18.21
CA ILE A 26 10.23 9.14 -18.80
C ILE A 26 11.53 8.56 -18.26
N MET A 27 11.63 8.37 -16.93
CA MET A 27 12.81 7.75 -16.29
C MET A 27 13.02 6.32 -16.76
N TRP A 28 11.95 5.54 -16.91
CA TRP A 28 12.03 4.19 -17.43
C TRP A 28 12.46 4.12 -18.89
N LEU A 29 11.94 5.00 -19.76
CA LEU A 29 12.37 5.11 -21.16
C LEU A 29 13.83 5.51 -21.27
N LEU A 30 14.30 6.44 -20.42
CA LEU A 30 15.69 6.85 -20.37
C LEU A 30 16.60 5.67 -19.99
N LEU A 31 16.19 4.86 -19.01
CA LEU A 31 16.89 3.62 -18.64
C LEU A 31 16.94 2.64 -19.80
N LEU A 32 15.86 2.44 -20.55
CA LEU A 32 15.84 1.60 -21.75
C LEU A 32 16.79 2.09 -22.82
N VAL A 33 16.83 3.40 -23.09
CA VAL A 33 17.76 4.00 -24.07
C VAL A 33 19.20 3.75 -23.65
N LEU A 34 19.53 3.93 -22.38
CA LEU A 34 20.86 3.62 -21.84
C LEU A 34 21.22 2.15 -22.02
N LEU A 35 20.28 1.23 -21.74
CA LEU A 35 20.45 -0.20 -21.94
C LEU A 35 20.72 -0.56 -23.38
N VAL A 36 19.91 -0.07 -24.31
CA VAL A 36 20.12 -0.30 -25.75
C VAL A 36 21.48 0.23 -26.19
N GLY A 37 21.89 1.40 -25.71
CA GLY A 37 23.22 1.95 -25.93
C GLY A 37 24.34 1.02 -25.46
N GLN A 38 24.21 0.44 -24.28
CA GLN A 38 25.17 -0.54 -23.74
C GLN A 38 25.21 -1.81 -24.59
N TYR A 39 24.08 -2.36 -25.02
CA TYR A 39 24.04 -3.52 -25.93
C TYR A 39 24.74 -3.25 -27.26
N VAL A 40 24.44 -2.09 -27.89
CA VAL A 40 25.05 -1.70 -29.16
C VAL A 40 26.56 -1.56 -29.01
N LYS A 41 27.06 -0.97 -27.91
CA LYS A 41 28.49 -0.83 -27.63
C LYS A 41 29.16 -2.20 -27.50
N LEU A 42 28.54 -3.12 -26.78
CA LEU A 42 29.05 -4.47 -26.55
C LEU A 42 29.14 -5.29 -27.87
N PHE A 43 28.12 -5.17 -28.74
CA PHE A 43 28.12 -5.82 -30.05
C PHE A 43 29.17 -5.25 -31.01
N LYS A 44 29.48 -3.96 -30.90
CA LYS A 44 30.49 -3.31 -31.76
C LYS A 44 31.94 -3.63 -31.31
N ASN A 45 32.19 -3.58 -30.02
CA ASN A 45 33.57 -3.73 -29.50
C ASN A 45 34.00 -5.17 -29.35
N GLY A 46 33.07 -6.14 -29.31
CA GLY A 46 33.38 -7.57 -29.10
C GLY A 46 33.90 -7.85 -27.69
N PHE A 47 34.23 -9.11 -27.45
CA PHE A 47 34.85 -9.58 -26.20
C PHE A 47 36.33 -9.92 -26.46
N GLN A 48 37.22 -9.49 -25.57
CA GLN A 48 38.63 -9.71 -25.73
C GLN A 48 39.06 -11.14 -25.28
N ASP A 49 38.35 -11.71 -24.30
CA ASP A 49 38.71 -13.04 -23.77
C ASP A 49 37.49 -14.00 -23.80
N SER A 50 37.77 -15.31 -23.91
CA SER A 50 36.72 -16.35 -23.98
C SER A 50 35.91 -16.48 -22.70
N SER A 51 36.52 -16.25 -21.53
CA SER A 51 35.85 -16.25 -20.23
C SER A 51 34.90 -15.05 -20.08
N GLU A 52 35.35 -13.87 -20.50
CA GLU A 52 34.52 -12.66 -20.53
C GLU A 52 33.36 -12.81 -21.49
N ARG A 53 33.56 -13.48 -22.63
CA ARG A 53 32.51 -13.75 -23.61
C ARG A 53 31.36 -14.55 -23.02
N PHE A 54 31.63 -15.62 -22.27
CA PHE A 54 30.60 -16.44 -21.65
C PHE A 54 29.80 -15.66 -20.60
N THR A 55 30.50 -14.97 -19.69
CA THR A 55 29.91 -14.17 -18.64
C THR A 55 29.11 -13.01 -19.24
N GLY A 56 29.64 -12.34 -20.25
CA GLY A 56 28.97 -11.27 -20.97
C GLY A 56 27.69 -11.71 -21.67
N MET A 57 27.70 -12.84 -22.37
CA MET A 57 26.48 -13.38 -23.00
C MET A 57 25.45 -13.77 -21.98
N LEU A 58 25.82 -14.35 -20.84
CA LEU A 58 24.89 -14.70 -19.77
C LEU A 58 24.21 -13.46 -19.18
N ILE A 59 24.99 -12.40 -18.91
CA ILE A 59 24.47 -11.13 -18.39
C ILE A 59 23.54 -10.44 -19.40
N ILE A 60 23.91 -10.41 -20.69
CA ILE A 60 23.07 -9.85 -21.75
C ILE A 60 21.77 -10.62 -21.86
N THR A 61 21.83 -11.94 -21.99
CA THR A 61 20.65 -12.77 -22.15
C THR A 61 19.74 -12.67 -20.93
N GLY A 62 20.30 -12.70 -19.73
CA GLY A 62 19.56 -12.55 -18.48
C GLY A 62 18.87 -11.18 -18.35
N SER A 63 19.58 -10.10 -18.66
CA SER A 63 19.00 -8.75 -18.59
C SER A 63 17.91 -8.51 -19.65
N LEU A 64 18.07 -9.06 -20.87
CA LEU A 64 17.04 -9.02 -21.91
C LEU A 64 15.80 -9.81 -21.52
N LEU A 65 15.97 -11.04 -21.03
CA LEU A 65 14.86 -11.88 -20.57
C LEU A 65 14.07 -11.21 -19.45
N LEU A 66 14.76 -10.68 -18.44
CA LEU A 66 14.12 -10.00 -17.32
C LEU A 66 13.43 -8.69 -17.75
N SER A 67 14.02 -7.94 -18.69
CA SER A 67 13.38 -6.78 -19.29
C SER A 67 12.09 -7.14 -20.04
N PHE A 68 12.11 -8.26 -20.76
CA PHE A 68 10.94 -8.76 -21.46
C PHE A 68 9.84 -9.22 -20.50
N ILE A 69 10.20 -9.92 -19.42
CA ILE A 69 9.26 -10.31 -18.38
C ILE A 69 8.62 -9.07 -17.74
N ALA A 70 9.42 -8.04 -17.40
CA ALA A 70 8.91 -6.79 -16.84
C ALA A 70 7.96 -6.04 -17.80
N PHE A 71 8.10 -6.24 -19.10
CA PHE A 71 7.18 -5.65 -20.08
C PHE A 71 5.81 -6.34 -20.09
N ILE A 72 5.78 -7.68 -19.97
CA ILE A 72 4.56 -8.49 -20.07
C ILE A 72 3.81 -8.53 -18.74
N ASP A 73 4.54 -8.70 -17.63
CA ASP A 73 3.97 -8.92 -16.31
C ASP A 73 4.63 -8.01 -15.27
N TYR A 74 4.00 -7.88 -14.10
CA TYR A 74 4.61 -7.19 -12.97
C TYR A 74 5.58 -8.15 -12.24
N PRO A 75 6.90 -7.99 -12.40
CA PRO A 75 7.84 -8.87 -11.73
C PRO A 75 7.82 -8.63 -10.23
N GLY A 76 7.80 -9.70 -9.46
CA GLY A 76 7.96 -9.62 -8.01
C GLY A 76 9.30 -8.97 -7.63
N ILE A 77 9.41 -8.48 -6.39
CA ILE A 77 10.58 -7.74 -5.89
C ILE A 77 11.90 -8.50 -6.10
N SER A 78 11.87 -9.83 -6.00
CA SER A 78 13.06 -10.69 -6.21
C SER A 78 13.56 -10.64 -7.64
N LEU A 79 12.67 -10.63 -8.62
CA LEU A 79 13.01 -10.51 -10.03
C LEU A 79 13.51 -9.12 -10.38
N LEU A 80 12.95 -8.07 -9.75
CA LEU A 80 13.44 -6.70 -9.90
C LEU A 80 14.87 -6.55 -9.37
N VAL A 81 15.18 -7.12 -8.19
CA VAL A 81 16.52 -7.12 -7.62
C VAL A 81 17.49 -7.87 -8.54
N LEU A 82 17.11 -9.05 -9.02
CA LEU A 82 17.92 -9.82 -9.95
C LEU A 82 18.17 -9.04 -11.24
N TRP A 83 17.15 -8.37 -11.79
CA TRP A 83 17.29 -7.51 -12.96
C TRP A 83 18.29 -6.38 -12.73
N MET A 84 18.23 -5.69 -11.59
CA MET A 84 19.20 -4.64 -11.23
C MET A 84 20.63 -5.18 -11.13
N ILE A 85 20.84 -6.41 -10.62
CA ILE A 85 22.15 -7.05 -10.58
C ILE A 85 22.68 -7.30 -12.01
N PHE A 86 21.83 -7.79 -12.91
CA PHE A 86 22.23 -7.99 -14.32
C PHE A 86 22.55 -6.68 -15.03
N LEU A 87 21.77 -5.59 -14.75
CA LEU A 87 22.06 -4.27 -15.29
C LEU A 87 23.40 -3.71 -14.79
N GLY A 88 23.70 -3.88 -13.51
CA GLY A 88 24.99 -3.50 -12.93
C GLY A 88 26.15 -4.30 -13.57
N GLY A 89 25.97 -5.60 -13.75
CA GLY A 89 26.93 -6.45 -14.45
C GLY A 89 27.17 -6.04 -15.90
N LEU A 90 26.11 -5.67 -16.63
CA LEU A 90 26.22 -5.18 -18.01
C LEU A 90 27.06 -3.90 -18.09
N SER A 91 26.90 -2.99 -17.14
CA SER A 91 27.69 -1.76 -17.05
C SER A 91 29.18 -2.06 -16.81
N SER A 92 29.48 -3.09 -16.01
CA SER A 92 30.86 -3.49 -15.69
C SER A 92 31.63 -4.05 -16.91
N ILE A 93 30.97 -4.85 -17.76
CA ILE A 93 31.60 -5.49 -18.93
C ILE A 93 32.05 -4.47 -20.00
N ASN A 94 31.33 -3.36 -20.12
CA ASN A 94 31.62 -2.33 -21.12
C ASN A 94 32.76 -1.37 -20.74
N TYR A 95 33.40 -1.58 -19.62
CA TYR A 95 34.47 -0.71 -19.14
C TYR A 95 35.82 -1.19 -19.68
N SER A 96 36.33 -0.56 -20.72
CA SER A 96 37.74 -0.73 -21.13
C SER A 96 38.62 0.17 -20.26
N ASP A 97 39.80 -0.33 -19.87
CA ASP A 97 40.74 0.42 -19.03
C ASP A 97 41.17 1.77 -19.60
N GLU A 98 41.11 1.95 -20.93
CA GLU A 98 41.42 3.23 -21.59
C GLU A 98 40.36 4.31 -21.44
N GLU A 99 39.08 3.96 -21.26
CA GLU A 99 37.97 4.91 -21.05
C GLU A 99 37.72 5.23 -19.57
N SER A 100 38.39 4.58 -18.63
CA SER A 100 38.26 4.84 -17.20
C SER A 100 38.80 6.25 -16.90
N ARG A 101 37.90 7.24 -16.84
CA ARG A 101 38.21 8.53 -16.19
C ARG A 101 38.54 8.23 -14.73
N ARG A 102 39.84 8.06 -14.42
CA ARG A 102 40.30 7.98 -13.05
C ARG A 102 40.05 9.30 -12.38
N ILE A 103 38.92 9.42 -11.68
CA ILE A 103 38.67 10.56 -10.81
C ILE A 103 39.63 10.42 -9.63
N HIS A 104 40.68 11.22 -9.62
CA HIS A 104 41.67 11.23 -8.55
C HIS A 104 41.05 11.95 -7.34
N PHE A 105 40.29 11.22 -6.54
CA PHE A 105 39.67 11.76 -5.31
C PHE A 105 40.69 12.32 -4.31
N VAL A 106 41.95 11.90 -4.40
CA VAL A 106 43.00 12.23 -3.38
C VAL A 106 43.72 13.55 -3.69
N HIS A 107 43.68 14.04 -4.95
CA HIS A 107 44.50 15.21 -5.35
C HIS A 107 43.78 16.56 -5.30
N ASP A 108 42.44 16.58 -5.33
CA ASP A 108 41.66 17.80 -5.22
C ASP A 108 40.72 17.72 -3.99
N PRO A 109 40.97 18.55 -2.97
CA PRO A 109 40.14 18.54 -1.74
C PRO A 109 38.66 18.81 -1.99
N ARG A 110 38.31 19.56 -3.05
CA ARG A 110 36.91 19.87 -3.38
C ARG A 110 36.19 18.67 -3.95
N THR A 111 36.81 17.98 -4.92
CA THR A 111 36.23 16.74 -5.51
C THR A 111 36.14 15.61 -4.50
N SER A 112 37.15 15.47 -3.61
CA SER A 112 37.10 14.55 -2.48
C SER A 112 35.95 14.84 -1.53
N PHE A 113 35.77 16.10 -1.16
CA PHE A 113 34.67 16.49 -0.25
C PHE A 113 33.31 16.21 -0.83
N PHE A 114 33.05 16.60 -2.08
CA PHE A 114 31.76 16.34 -2.73
C PHE A 114 31.54 14.85 -2.99
N GLY A 115 32.58 14.07 -3.29
CA GLY A 115 32.50 12.63 -3.45
C GLY A 115 32.09 11.93 -2.15
N ILE A 116 32.78 12.24 -1.05
CA ILE A 116 32.46 11.68 0.27
C ILE A 116 31.05 12.11 0.73
N LEU A 117 30.71 13.38 0.53
CA LEU A 117 29.38 13.89 0.87
C LEU A 117 28.28 13.17 0.08
N SER A 118 28.49 12.94 -1.23
CA SER A 118 27.55 12.21 -2.08
C SER A 118 27.36 10.77 -1.61
N ILE A 119 28.42 10.08 -1.24
CA ILE A 119 28.36 8.71 -0.70
C ILE A 119 27.58 8.70 0.63
N LEU A 120 27.85 9.64 1.53
CA LEU A 120 27.14 9.76 2.80
C LEU A 120 25.64 9.99 2.57
N VAL A 121 25.27 10.91 1.67
CA VAL A 121 23.87 11.16 1.32
C VAL A 121 23.22 9.90 0.75
N LEU A 122 23.89 9.16 -0.14
CA LEU A 122 23.39 7.92 -0.69
C LEU A 122 23.17 6.85 0.40
N ILE A 123 24.09 6.74 1.36
CA ILE A 123 23.94 5.81 2.49
C ILE A 123 22.74 6.19 3.35
N PHE A 124 22.56 7.48 3.66
CA PHE A 124 21.40 7.94 4.44
C PHE A 124 20.09 7.74 3.70
N VAL A 125 20.01 8.08 2.42
CA VAL A 125 18.81 7.89 1.60
C VAL A 125 18.50 6.41 1.45
N GLY A 126 19.53 5.58 1.17
CA GLY A 126 19.39 4.13 1.08
C GLY A 126 18.92 3.51 2.40
N GLY A 127 19.51 3.92 3.52
CA GLY A 127 19.11 3.47 4.85
C GLY A 127 17.66 3.86 5.19
N ALA A 128 17.26 5.09 4.90
CA ALA A 128 15.89 5.56 5.09
C ALA A 128 14.91 4.77 4.21
N PHE A 129 15.25 4.51 2.96
CA PHE A 129 14.44 3.71 2.05
C PHE A 129 14.26 2.27 2.55
N ILE A 130 15.36 1.62 2.98
CA ILE A 130 15.31 0.27 3.56
C ILE A 130 14.42 0.27 4.80
N TYR A 131 14.57 1.25 5.70
CA TYR A 131 13.77 1.36 6.91
C TYR A 131 12.26 1.47 6.60
N VAL A 132 11.89 2.33 5.67
CA VAL A 132 10.48 2.49 5.23
C VAL A 132 9.95 1.20 4.63
N THR A 133 10.71 0.58 3.72
CA THR A 133 10.31 -0.66 3.05
C THR A 133 10.12 -1.81 4.04
N VAL A 134 11.03 -1.97 4.99
CA VAL A 134 10.91 -2.99 6.04
C VAL A 134 9.67 -2.76 6.90
N ARG A 135 9.40 -1.52 7.30
CA ARG A 135 8.19 -1.19 8.08
C ARG A 135 6.91 -1.48 7.31
N GLN A 136 6.83 -1.08 6.04
CA GLN A 136 5.68 -1.37 5.19
C GLN A 136 5.47 -2.87 5.01
N THR A 137 6.53 -3.61 4.70
CA THR A 137 6.46 -5.05 4.52
C THR A 137 6.02 -5.76 5.80
N ALA A 138 6.61 -5.40 6.94
CA ALA A 138 6.21 -5.93 8.24
C ALA A 138 4.74 -5.63 8.58
N SER A 139 4.24 -4.45 8.20
CA SER A 139 2.84 -4.07 8.35
C SER A 139 1.91 -4.98 7.52
N VAL A 140 2.26 -5.26 6.26
CA VAL A 140 1.48 -6.18 5.40
C VAL A 140 1.47 -7.59 5.95
N PHE A 141 2.60 -8.09 6.46
CA PHE A 141 2.66 -9.40 7.11
C PHE A 141 1.79 -9.47 8.37
N ALA A 142 1.84 -8.43 9.21
CA ALA A 142 0.99 -8.36 10.41
C ALA A 142 -0.49 -8.33 10.01
N TYR A 143 -0.88 -7.55 9.01
CA TYR A 143 -2.25 -7.50 8.48
C TYR A 143 -2.72 -8.87 7.99
N SER A 144 -1.93 -9.54 7.15
CA SER A 144 -2.25 -10.86 6.61
C SER A 144 -2.37 -11.92 7.73
N SER A 145 -1.51 -11.85 8.74
CA SER A 145 -1.58 -12.70 9.93
C SER A 145 -2.85 -12.44 10.73
N GLY A 146 -3.24 -11.17 10.87
CA GLY A 146 -4.49 -10.77 11.52
C GLY A 146 -5.71 -11.37 10.82
N LEU A 147 -5.81 -11.25 9.50
CA LEU A 147 -6.90 -11.84 8.73
C LEU A 147 -6.97 -13.35 8.87
N ARG A 148 -5.81 -14.02 8.85
CA ARG A 148 -5.75 -15.47 9.08
C ARG A 148 -6.24 -15.85 10.47
N SER A 149 -5.91 -15.06 11.50
CA SER A 149 -6.40 -15.28 12.87
C SER A 149 -7.93 -15.16 12.96
N PHE A 150 -8.53 -14.20 12.24
CA PHE A 150 -10.00 -14.11 12.15
C PHE A 150 -10.62 -15.32 11.44
N SER A 151 -9.99 -15.86 10.40
CA SER A 151 -10.51 -17.04 9.69
C SER A 151 -10.55 -18.31 10.54
N VAL A 152 -9.67 -18.41 11.55
CA VAL A 152 -9.69 -19.52 12.55
C VAL A 152 -10.41 -19.14 13.84
N ASN A 153 -11.23 -18.08 13.80
CA ASN A 153 -12.05 -17.57 14.91
C ASN A 153 -11.24 -17.11 16.15
N ASN A 154 -9.95 -16.84 15.99
CA ASN A 154 -9.11 -16.25 17.05
C ASN A 154 -9.14 -14.73 16.94
N ARG A 155 -10.22 -14.11 17.43
CA ARG A 155 -10.46 -12.67 17.28
C ARG A 155 -9.46 -11.81 18.04
N SER A 156 -9.05 -12.21 19.24
CA SER A 156 -8.07 -11.44 20.03
C SER A 156 -6.74 -11.32 19.29
N ALA A 157 -6.17 -12.44 18.85
CA ALA A 157 -4.94 -12.44 18.07
C ALA A 157 -5.10 -11.67 16.75
N GLY A 158 -6.29 -11.75 16.11
CA GLY A 158 -6.61 -11.00 14.90
C GLY A 158 -6.56 -9.49 15.13
N MET A 159 -7.19 -8.99 16.18
CA MET A 159 -7.18 -7.57 16.56
C MET A 159 -5.79 -7.08 16.93
N ASP A 160 -5.01 -7.86 17.68
CA ASP A 160 -3.64 -7.52 18.06
C ASP A 160 -2.75 -7.36 16.82
N GLN A 161 -2.82 -8.30 15.88
CA GLN A 161 -2.04 -8.25 14.65
C GLN A 161 -2.48 -7.09 13.73
N LEU A 162 -3.78 -6.82 13.62
CA LEU A 162 -4.29 -5.68 12.87
C LEU A 162 -3.83 -4.34 13.47
N SER A 163 -3.91 -4.22 14.80
CA SER A 163 -3.42 -3.04 15.53
C SER A 163 -1.92 -2.84 15.31
N ARG A 164 -1.14 -3.93 15.37
CA ARG A 164 0.29 -3.92 15.08
C ARG A 164 0.60 -3.48 13.64
N ALA A 165 -0.18 -3.96 12.66
CA ALA A 165 -0.07 -3.53 11.29
C ALA A 165 -0.24 -2.00 11.17
N ASN A 166 -1.27 -1.46 11.80
CA ASN A 166 -1.57 -0.03 11.81
C ASN A 166 -0.50 0.81 12.55
N GLN A 167 0.09 0.29 13.62
CA GLN A 167 1.22 0.93 14.32
C GLN A 167 2.51 0.97 13.48
N LEU A 168 2.78 -0.09 12.73
CA LEU A 168 3.94 -0.15 11.83
C LEU A 168 3.79 0.81 10.66
N TRP A 169 2.63 0.83 10.02
CA TRP A 169 2.34 1.69 8.88
C TRP A 169 0.84 2.01 8.84
N ALA A 170 0.47 3.18 9.36
CA ALA A 170 -0.93 3.60 9.40
C ALA A 170 -1.46 3.89 8.00
N THR A 171 -2.54 3.20 7.61
CA THR A 171 -3.28 3.43 6.37
C THR A 171 -4.75 3.63 6.66
N ASP A 172 -5.47 4.29 5.75
CA ASP A 172 -6.93 4.40 5.81
C ASP A 172 -7.59 3.02 5.77
N PHE A 173 -7.05 2.13 4.94
CA PHE A 173 -7.52 0.75 4.80
C PHE A 173 -7.43 -0.05 6.11
N TYR A 174 -6.31 0.03 6.84
CA TYR A 174 -6.17 -0.69 8.12
C TYR A 174 -7.11 -0.10 9.19
N ASN A 175 -7.22 1.22 9.24
CA ASN A 175 -8.12 1.88 10.17
C ASN A 175 -9.59 1.55 9.87
N ARG A 176 -9.99 1.55 8.60
CA ARG A 176 -11.33 1.10 8.16
C ARG A 176 -11.60 -0.35 8.56
N THR A 177 -10.62 -1.24 8.34
CA THR A 177 -10.75 -2.64 8.72
C THR A 177 -10.88 -2.80 10.23
N LEU A 178 -10.07 -2.08 11.02
CA LEU A 178 -10.19 -2.07 12.49
C LEU A 178 -11.56 -1.58 12.94
N ALA A 179 -12.07 -0.49 12.38
CA ALA A 179 -13.42 0.02 12.69
C ALA A 179 -14.50 -1.05 12.46
N ASN A 180 -14.44 -1.73 11.31
CA ASN A 180 -15.38 -2.78 10.96
C ASN A 180 -15.27 -4.00 11.89
N GLN A 181 -14.05 -4.43 12.24
CA GLN A 181 -13.84 -5.56 13.14
C GLN A 181 -14.32 -5.26 14.56
N VAL A 182 -14.12 -4.04 15.03
CA VAL A 182 -14.64 -3.58 16.33
C VAL A 182 -16.16 -3.55 16.33
N LEU A 183 -16.82 -3.08 15.25
CA LEU A 183 -18.27 -3.16 15.11
C LEU A 183 -18.79 -4.61 15.18
N LEU A 184 -18.15 -5.54 14.47
CA LEU A 184 -18.49 -6.95 14.52
C LEU A 184 -18.32 -7.55 15.93
N GLN A 185 -17.39 -7.02 16.72
CA GLN A 185 -17.22 -7.42 18.11
C GLN A 185 -18.45 -7.03 18.94
N VAL A 186 -18.96 -5.81 18.76
CA VAL A 186 -20.16 -5.33 19.48
C VAL A 186 -21.38 -6.21 19.17
N GLN A 187 -21.58 -6.55 17.89
CA GLN A 187 -22.71 -7.41 17.47
C GLN A 187 -22.68 -8.81 18.08
N ASN A 188 -21.51 -9.27 18.52
CA ASN A 188 -21.33 -10.59 19.13
C ASN A 188 -21.22 -10.54 20.68
N ILE A 189 -21.44 -9.37 21.30
CA ILE A 189 -21.53 -9.29 22.75
C ILE A 189 -22.86 -9.93 23.17
N THR A 190 -22.79 -11.16 23.68
CA THR A 190 -23.94 -11.82 24.31
C THR A 190 -23.98 -11.43 25.77
N PRO A 191 -25.13 -10.90 26.28
CA PRO A 191 -25.25 -10.61 27.68
C PRO A 191 -25.13 -11.91 28.48
N ASP A 192 -24.21 -11.95 29.43
CA ASP A 192 -24.22 -12.99 30.45
C ASP A 192 -25.39 -12.75 31.43
N GLN A 193 -26.05 -13.80 31.89
CA GLN A 193 -27.27 -13.70 32.75
C GLN A 193 -27.03 -12.85 33.99
N ASN A 194 -25.78 -12.68 34.42
CA ASN A 194 -25.41 -11.93 35.62
C ASN A 194 -24.89 -10.49 35.30
N THR A 195 -24.83 -10.07 34.01
CA THR A 195 -24.30 -8.76 33.69
C THR A 195 -25.40 -7.70 33.79
N SER A 196 -25.20 -6.69 34.65
CA SER A 196 -26.10 -5.54 34.76
C SER A 196 -26.20 -4.82 33.43
N LYS A 197 -27.42 -4.38 33.06
CA LYS A 197 -27.66 -3.59 31.84
C LYS A 197 -26.76 -2.35 31.73
N ASP A 198 -26.45 -1.71 32.85
CA ASP A 198 -25.59 -0.52 32.88
C ASP A 198 -24.12 -0.84 32.59
N VAL A 199 -23.65 -2.00 33.02
CA VAL A 199 -22.28 -2.46 32.71
C VAL A 199 -22.18 -2.81 31.22
N LEU A 200 -23.17 -3.52 30.69
CA LEU A 200 -23.25 -3.86 29.27
C LEU A 200 -23.30 -2.61 28.39
N SER A 201 -24.16 -1.64 28.73
CA SER A 201 -24.26 -0.38 27.99
C SER A 201 -22.95 0.39 27.97
N ARG A 202 -22.26 0.51 29.08
CA ARG A 202 -20.95 1.17 29.17
C ARG A 202 -19.89 0.46 28.34
N GLU A 203 -19.86 -0.86 28.34
CA GLU A 203 -18.92 -1.63 27.54
C GLU A 203 -19.18 -1.47 26.05
N ILE A 204 -20.44 -1.52 25.60
CA ILE A 204 -20.83 -1.27 24.23
C ILE A 204 -20.41 0.16 23.80
N GLN A 205 -20.69 1.17 24.61
CA GLN A 205 -20.29 2.55 24.33
C GLN A 205 -18.78 2.71 24.22
N ARG A 206 -18.01 2.05 25.10
CA ARG A 206 -16.55 2.04 25.06
C ARG A 206 -16.03 1.44 23.75
N VAL A 207 -16.54 0.27 23.37
CA VAL A 207 -16.12 -0.41 22.14
C VAL A 207 -16.50 0.40 20.92
N LEU A 208 -17.69 0.99 20.88
CA LEU A 208 -18.13 1.85 19.78
C LEU A 208 -17.30 3.13 19.65
N SER A 209 -16.89 3.73 20.78
CA SER A 209 -16.00 4.91 20.72
C SER A 209 -14.64 4.59 20.08
N VAL A 210 -14.15 3.37 20.28
CA VAL A 210 -12.94 2.88 19.60
C VAL A 210 -13.18 2.70 18.10
N ALA A 211 -14.33 2.10 17.70
CA ALA A 211 -14.68 1.97 16.28
C ALA A 211 -14.79 3.35 15.59
N MET A 212 -15.42 4.33 16.26
CA MET A 212 -15.52 5.70 15.77
C MET A 212 -14.15 6.34 15.59
N SER A 213 -13.24 6.18 16.55
CA SER A 213 -11.87 6.71 16.45
C SER A 213 -11.15 6.16 15.22
N TYR A 214 -11.23 4.87 14.96
CA TYR A 214 -10.64 4.27 13.76
C TYR A 214 -11.31 4.76 12.46
N ALA A 215 -12.63 4.86 12.43
CA ALA A 215 -13.35 5.38 11.28
C ALA A 215 -12.97 6.83 10.98
N ASP A 216 -12.89 7.68 12.00
CA ASP A 216 -12.47 9.08 11.85
C ASP A 216 -11.01 9.20 11.37
N VAL A 217 -10.12 8.35 11.84
CA VAL A 217 -8.73 8.30 11.35
C VAL A 217 -8.70 7.88 9.88
N SER A 218 -9.50 6.90 9.46
CA SER A 218 -9.54 6.47 8.07
C SER A 218 -9.99 7.58 7.12
N THR A 219 -11.03 8.35 7.49
CA THR A 219 -11.51 9.48 6.69
C THR A 219 -10.52 10.65 6.62
N LYS A 220 -9.70 10.85 7.67
CA LYS A 220 -8.63 11.86 7.68
C LYS A 220 -7.43 11.45 6.82
N LEU A 221 -7.05 10.17 6.81
CA LEU A 221 -5.92 9.66 6.02
C LEU A 221 -6.20 9.71 4.53
N ASP A 222 -7.40 9.31 4.10
CA ASP A 222 -7.84 9.45 2.72
C ASP A 222 -9.31 9.91 2.64
N PRO A 223 -9.55 11.22 2.60
CA PRO A 223 -10.90 11.78 2.51
C PRO A 223 -11.57 11.58 1.14
N LYS A 224 -10.82 11.16 0.11
CA LYS A 224 -11.34 10.91 -1.24
C LYS A 224 -11.80 9.46 -1.44
N ASN A 225 -11.47 8.57 -0.53
CA ASN A 225 -11.92 7.19 -0.58
C ASN A 225 -13.32 7.08 0.02
N TYR A 226 -14.34 6.81 -0.82
CA TYR A 226 -15.72 6.69 -0.40
C TYR A 226 -15.95 5.59 0.64
N GLN A 227 -15.15 4.53 0.62
CA GLN A 227 -15.26 3.41 1.55
C GLN A 227 -14.96 3.83 3.00
N ASN A 228 -14.12 4.85 3.21
CA ASN A 228 -13.84 5.39 4.53
C ASN A 228 -15.07 6.10 5.11
N TRP A 229 -15.77 6.89 4.29
CA TRP A 229 -17.02 7.53 4.67
C TRP A 229 -18.14 6.52 4.88
N LEU A 230 -18.18 5.46 4.08
CA LEU A 230 -19.11 4.35 4.25
C LEU A 230 -18.89 3.64 5.59
N ALA A 231 -17.65 3.34 5.96
CA ALA A 231 -17.34 2.75 7.27
C ALA A 231 -17.72 3.68 8.43
N SER A 232 -17.45 4.98 8.31
CA SER A 232 -17.86 5.98 9.29
C SER A 232 -19.39 6.01 9.43
N GLY A 233 -20.12 6.03 8.32
CA GLY A 233 -21.58 5.97 8.32
C GLY A 233 -22.13 4.72 9.01
N ASN A 234 -21.52 3.55 8.78
CA ASN A 234 -21.91 2.30 9.44
C ASN A 234 -21.69 2.34 10.95
N VAL A 235 -20.61 2.96 11.42
CA VAL A 235 -20.38 3.15 12.86
C VAL A 235 -21.46 4.04 13.46
N TYR A 236 -21.74 5.21 12.86
CA TYR A 236 -22.77 6.12 13.37
C TYR A 236 -24.20 5.53 13.27
N LYS A 237 -24.49 4.75 12.22
CA LYS A 237 -25.76 4.00 12.11
C LYS A 237 -25.95 3.09 13.32
N PHE A 238 -24.92 2.41 13.77
CA PHE A 238 -25.00 1.54 14.96
C PHE A 238 -25.31 2.35 16.24
N PHE A 239 -24.73 3.55 16.36
CA PHE A 239 -25.12 4.47 17.43
C PHE A 239 -26.59 4.93 17.35
N THR A 240 -27.14 5.07 16.14
CA THR A 240 -28.56 5.38 15.92
C THR A 240 -29.46 4.25 16.45
N GLU A 241 -29.07 3.00 16.24
CA GLU A 241 -29.80 1.83 16.78
C GLU A 241 -29.79 1.81 18.31
N LEU A 242 -28.76 2.37 18.93
CA LEU A 242 -28.67 2.57 20.40
C LEU A 242 -29.35 3.87 20.88
N LYS A 243 -30.04 4.61 19.98
CA LYS A 243 -30.74 5.86 20.28
C LYS A 243 -29.83 6.95 20.85
N VAL A 244 -28.60 7.04 20.37
CA VAL A 244 -27.70 8.14 20.71
C VAL A 244 -28.05 9.37 19.91
N ASP A 245 -28.25 10.48 20.59
CA ASP A 245 -28.65 11.76 19.99
C ASP A 245 -27.62 12.23 18.94
N GLY A 246 -28.13 12.70 17.79
CA GLY A 246 -27.31 13.20 16.68
C GLY A 246 -26.56 12.14 15.89
N ALA A 247 -26.64 10.84 16.25
CA ALA A 247 -25.97 9.79 15.54
C ALA A 247 -26.51 9.58 14.12
N ALA A 248 -27.83 9.67 13.95
CA ALA A 248 -28.49 9.57 12.66
C ALA A 248 -28.01 10.64 11.67
N ASP A 249 -27.92 11.89 12.13
CA ASP A 249 -27.45 13.00 11.29
C ASP A 249 -26.01 12.80 10.84
N ARG A 250 -25.13 12.33 11.73
CA ARG A 250 -23.74 12.01 11.41
C ARG A 250 -23.62 10.83 10.45
N ALA A 251 -24.45 9.80 10.62
CA ALA A 251 -24.49 8.67 9.69
C ALA A 251 -24.90 9.14 8.29
N ARG A 252 -25.94 9.98 8.22
CA ARG A 252 -26.44 10.56 6.98
C ARG A 252 -25.40 11.46 6.31
N GLU A 253 -24.71 12.31 7.06
CA GLU A 253 -23.60 13.13 6.55
C GLU A 253 -22.49 12.27 5.94
N ALA A 254 -22.06 11.20 6.64
CA ALA A 254 -21.03 10.30 6.16
C ALA A 254 -21.46 9.57 4.87
N TYR A 255 -22.70 9.05 4.83
CA TYR A 255 -23.23 8.41 3.62
C TYR A 255 -23.39 9.39 2.45
N ASN A 256 -23.78 10.65 2.70
CA ASN A 256 -23.83 11.69 1.67
C ASN A 256 -22.45 11.97 1.09
N LYS A 257 -21.41 12.04 1.91
CA LYS A 257 -20.01 12.17 1.44
C LYS A 257 -19.58 10.96 0.62
N ALA A 258 -19.93 9.75 1.06
CA ALA A 258 -19.68 8.54 0.28
C ALA A 258 -20.40 8.57 -1.07
N LYS A 259 -21.68 8.99 -1.09
CA LYS A 259 -22.48 9.10 -2.33
C LYS A 259 -21.93 10.15 -3.30
N ALA A 260 -21.44 11.28 -2.79
CA ALA A 260 -20.80 12.31 -3.61
C ALA A 260 -19.51 11.81 -4.29
N LEU A 261 -18.75 10.91 -3.61
CA LEU A 261 -17.53 10.31 -4.14
C LEU A 261 -17.81 9.10 -5.06
N SER A 262 -18.92 8.39 -4.85
CA SER A 262 -19.33 7.22 -5.64
C SER A 262 -20.83 7.25 -5.94
N PRO A 263 -21.29 8.12 -6.86
CA PRO A 263 -22.72 8.36 -7.11
C PRO A 263 -23.48 7.15 -7.68
N ASN A 264 -22.77 6.23 -8.33
CA ASN A 264 -23.36 5.05 -8.98
C ASN A 264 -23.39 3.80 -8.07
N ASP A 265 -22.93 3.91 -6.83
CA ASP A 265 -22.96 2.78 -5.90
C ASP A 265 -24.35 2.62 -5.28
N ARG A 266 -25.09 1.62 -5.79
CA ARG A 266 -26.43 1.29 -5.28
C ARG A 266 -26.44 0.77 -3.85
N THR A 267 -25.33 0.32 -3.32
CA THR A 267 -25.22 -0.12 -1.93
C THR A 267 -25.53 1.01 -0.98
N LEU A 268 -25.19 2.25 -1.36
CA LEU A 268 -25.48 3.45 -0.56
C LEU A 268 -26.99 3.71 -0.43
N ASP A 269 -27.77 3.43 -1.47
CA ASP A 269 -29.23 3.60 -1.41
C ASP A 269 -29.86 2.64 -0.38
N LEU A 270 -29.36 1.40 -0.33
CA LEU A 270 -29.76 0.43 0.71
C LEU A 270 -29.34 0.88 2.11
N LEU A 271 -28.18 1.52 2.26
CA LEU A 271 -27.69 2.01 3.55
C LEU A 271 -28.53 3.19 4.04
N PHE A 272 -28.96 4.10 3.16
CA PHE A 272 -29.91 5.17 3.50
C PHE A 272 -31.27 4.61 3.93
N ALA A 273 -31.79 3.62 3.20
CA ALA A 273 -33.03 2.94 3.59
C ALA A 273 -32.92 2.29 4.97
N ASN A 274 -31.82 1.56 5.22
CA ASN A 274 -31.54 0.93 6.52
C ASN A 274 -31.38 1.97 7.65
N LEU A 275 -30.78 3.13 7.37
CA LEU A 275 -30.68 4.21 8.35
C LEU A 275 -32.08 4.75 8.71
N SER A 276 -32.94 4.97 7.71
CA SER A 276 -34.32 5.43 7.93
C SER A 276 -35.13 4.44 8.78
N VAL A 277 -34.91 3.13 8.56
CA VAL A 277 -35.51 2.09 9.44
C VAL A 277 -34.99 2.21 10.87
N SER A 278 -33.69 2.43 11.06
CA SER A 278 -33.08 2.59 12.39
C SER A 278 -33.57 3.83 13.12
N GLU A 279 -34.00 4.86 12.39
CA GLU A 279 -34.69 6.07 12.92
C GLU A 279 -36.15 5.83 13.25
N GLY A 280 -36.73 4.69 12.87
CA GLY A 280 -38.15 4.38 13.01
C GLY A 280 -39.04 4.96 11.90
N ASN A 281 -38.44 5.50 10.84
CA ASN A 281 -39.15 6.07 9.70
C ASN A 281 -39.23 5.05 8.54
N THR A 282 -40.20 4.12 8.65
CA THR A 282 -40.37 3.03 7.66
C THR A 282 -40.93 3.53 6.33
N ASP A 283 -41.57 4.68 6.25
CA ASP A 283 -42.12 5.19 5.00
C ASP A 283 -41.04 5.83 4.13
N ALA A 284 -40.04 6.50 4.74
CA ALA A 284 -38.87 7.00 4.03
C ALA A 284 -37.93 5.89 3.55
N ALA A 285 -38.03 4.68 4.10
CA ALA A 285 -37.23 3.55 3.69
C ALA A 285 -37.76 2.84 2.43
N LYS A 286 -39.00 3.11 2.02
CA LYS A 286 -39.66 2.52 0.85
C LYS A 286 -39.56 3.41 -0.40
N ALA A 287 -39.19 4.66 -0.26
CA ALA A 287 -39.00 5.61 -1.34
C ALA A 287 -37.60 5.53 -1.95
#